data_662308111e38c0c1d971fbe3e207eeef
#
_entry.id   662308111e38c0c1d971fbe3e207eeef
#
_cell.length_a   1.000
_cell.length_b   1.000
_cell.length_c   1.000
_cell.angle_alpha   90.00
_cell.angle_beta   90.00
_cell.angle_gamma   90.00
#
_symmetry.space_group_name_H-M   'P 1'
#
loop_
_entity.id
_entity.type
_entity.pdbx_description
1 polymer ?
#
loop_
_entity_poly.entity_id
_entity_poly.type
_entity_poly.pdbx_seq_one_letter_code
_entity_poly.pdbx_strand_id
1 'polypeptide(L)'
;MRLRSDIWVAAYLRRVAVEGAAAVLRRSGAAEAGAIWIKVDRLDGRAALYGPAPQSESGERGVERLWLRAHSDEWVAPEETERRVVREVAFDSDLWLVEVEDRDGRCWLDLAESLPPSPRRV
;
A
#
# COMPACT_ATOMS: atom_id res chain seq x y z
N MET A 1 -6.59 -4.85 18.51
CA MET A 1 -7.59 -4.08 17.77
C MET A 1 -6.94 -3.23 16.72
N ARG A 2 -7.54 -3.20 15.56
CA ARG A 2 -6.98 -2.49 14.43
C ARG A 2 -7.33 -1.01 14.51
N LEU A 3 -6.37 -0.14 14.22
CA LEU A 3 -6.65 1.29 14.16
C LEU A 3 -7.63 1.59 13.04
N ARG A 4 -8.45 2.62 13.26
CA ARG A 4 -9.28 3.14 12.18
C ARG A 4 -8.40 3.62 11.04
N SER A 5 -8.93 3.53 9.83
CA SER A 5 -8.16 3.90 8.65
C SER A 5 -7.72 5.35 8.68
N ASP A 6 -8.60 6.27 9.10
CA ASP A 6 -8.23 7.68 9.13
C ASP A 6 -7.09 7.94 10.11
N ILE A 7 -7.08 7.24 11.24
CA ILE A 7 -6.02 7.41 12.24
C ILE A 7 -4.73 6.80 11.72
N TRP A 8 -4.83 5.63 11.11
CA TRP A 8 -3.63 4.98 10.56
C TRP A 8 -2.98 5.86 9.49
N VAL A 9 -3.80 6.41 8.58
CA VAL A 9 -3.26 7.25 7.50
C VAL A 9 -2.59 8.48 8.07
N ALA A 10 -3.20 9.14 9.06
CA ALA A 10 -2.59 10.32 9.66
C ALA A 10 -1.24 9.99 10.29
N ALA A 11 -1.15 8.86 10.99
CA ALA A 11 0.11 8.46 11.61
C ALA A 11 1.16 8.11 10.55
N TYR A 12 0.73 7.47 9.48
CA TYR A 12 1.64 7.08 8.41
C TYR A 12 2.24 8.32 7.74
N LEU A 13 1.41 9.33 7.46
CA LEU A 13 1.91 10.55 6.85
C LEU A 13 2.97 11.21 7.73
N ARG A 14 2.74 11.23 9.04
CA ARG A 14 3.71 11.79 9.96
C ARG A 14 5.00 10.97 9.97
N ARG A 15 4.86 9.67 9.95
CA ARG A 15 6.04 8.80 9.97
C ARG A 15 6.92 9.01 8.76
N VAL A 16 6.32 9.07 7.58
CA VAL A 16 7.08 9.27 6.35
C VAL A 16 7.80 10.60 6.38
N ALA A 17 7.14 11.65 6.88
CA ALA A 17 7.75 12.96 6.98
C ALA A 17 8.95 12.96 7.93
N VAL A 18 8.82 12.27 9.06
CA VAL A 18 9.93 12.18 10.03
C VAL A 18 11.12 11.45 9.40
N GLU A 19 10.86 10.49 8.52
CA GLU A 19 11.93 9.76 7.86
C GLU A 19 12.55 10.53 6.70
N GLY A 20 12.07 11.72 6.43
CA GLY A 20 12.69 12.58 5.42
C GLY A 20 12.14 12.42 4.02
N ALA A 21 11.06 11.69 3.85
CA ALA A 21 10.45 11.51 2.54
C ALA A 21 9.17 12.34 2.45
N ALA A 22 8.64 12.49 1.25
CA ALA A 22 7.41 13.23 1.03
C ALA A 22 6.25 12.27 0.87
N ALA A 23 5.13 12.58 1.47
CA ALA A 23 3.91 11.80 1.29
C ALA A 23 2.73 12.73 1.17
N VAL A 24 1.80 12.36 0.30
CA VAL A 24 0.61 13.18 0.09
C VAL A 24 -0.61 12.27 0.06
N LEU A 25 -1.68 12.75 0.69
CA LEU A 25 -2.95 12.05 0.65
C LEU A 25 -3.64 12.40 -0.66
N ARG A 26 -3.76 11.40 -1.54
CA ARG A 26 -4.36 11.64 -2.84
C ARG A 26 -5.86 11.37 -2.84
N ARG A 27 -6.33 10.47 -1.97
CA ARG A 27 -7.75 10.13 -1.92
C ARG A 27 -8.10 9.74 -0.50
N SER A 28 -9.12 10.40 0.06
CA SER A 28 -9.68 10.00 1.35
C SER A 28 -10.75 8.95 1.12
N GLY A 29 -10.76 7.97 2.00
CA GLY A 29 -11.75 6.90 1.93
C GLY A 29 -12.61 6.87 3.17
N ALA A 30 -13.23 5.71 3.42
CA ALA A 30 -14.09 5.56 4.57
C ALA A 30 -13.24 5.60 5.85
N ALA A 31 -13.70 6.39 6.82
CA ALA A 31 -12.89 6.73 7.98
C ALA A 31 -12.56 5.52 8.83
N GLU A 32 -13.52 4.62 9.03
CA GLU A 32 -13.31 3.55 9.99
C GLU A 32 -12.55 2.38 9.41
N ALA A 33 -12.96 1.94 8.23
CA ALA A 33 -12.46 0.66 7.71
C ALA A 33 -12.15 0.67 6.23
N GLY A 34 -11.99 1.85 5.62
CA GLY A 34 -11.64 1.91 4.21
C GLY A 34 -10.29 1.26 3.94
N ALA A 35 -10.20 0.53 2.84
CA ALA A 35 -8.94 -0.08 2.44
C ALA A 35 -7.92 1.01 2.15
N ILE A 36 -6.66 0.75 2.49
CA ILE A 36 -5.60 1.75 2.33
C ILE A 36 -4.61 1.24 1.31
N TRP A 37 -4.42 2.04 0.25
CA TRP A 37 -3.48 1.75 -0.82
C TRP A 37 -2.35 2.76 -0.77
N ILE A 38 -1.13 2.30 -1.00
CA ILE A 38 0.06 3.14 -0.91
C ILE A 38 0.84 3.00 -2.23
N LYS A 39 1.10 4.14 -2.87
CA LYS A 39 1.98 4.17 -4.03
C LYS A 39 3.31 4.76 -3.61
N VAL A 40 4.41 4.14 -4.01
CA VAL A 40 5.75 4.67 -3.78
C VAL A 40 6.35 4.97 -5.14
N ASP A 41 6.69 6.24 -5.36
CA ASP A 41 7.29 6.70 -6.61
C ASP A 41 8.77 7.00 -6.33
N ARG A 42 9.66 6.35 -7.06
CA ARG A 42 11.09 6.54 -6.86
C ARG A 42 11.63 7.76 -7.61
N LEU A 43 10.77 8.43 -8.37
CA LEU A 43 11.14 9.66 -9.09
C LEU A 43 12.15 9.41 -10.22
N ASP A 44 12.24 8.16 -10.67
CA ASP A 44 13.17 7.79 -11.75
C ASP A 44 12.48 6.88 -12.77
N GLY A 45 11.16 6.96 -12.87
CA GLY A 45 10.42 6.11 -13.79
C GLY A 45 10.01 4.77 -13.20
N ARG A 46 10.31 4.54 -11.93
CA ARG A 46 9.96 3.29 -11.25
C ARG A 46 9.06 3.59 -10.07
N ALA A 47 8.02 2.77 -9.92
CA ALA A 47 7.07 2.94 -8.84
C ALA A 47 6.57 1.57 -8.39
N ALA A 48 5.93 1.55 -7.24
CA ALA A 48 5.28 0.35 -6.73
C ALA A 48 3.95 0.75 -6.13
N LEU A 49 2.99 -0.17 -6.19
CA LEU A 49 1.69 0.02 -5.58
C LEU A 49 1.47 -1.12 -4.61
N TYR A 50 1.07 -0.77 -3.38
CA TYR A 50 0.81 -1.76 -2.33
C TYR A 50 -0.65 -1.68 -1.97
N GLY A 51 -1.31 -2.83 -1.93
CA GLY A 51 -2.69 -2.93 -1.50
C GLY A 51 -2.80 -3.80 -0.26
N PRO A 52 -3.98 -3.83 0.35
CA PRO A 52 -4.17 -4.63 1.56
C PRO A 52 -3.99 -6.11 1.25
N ALA A 53 -3.29 -6.81 2.13
CA ALA A 53 -3.18 -8.25 2.02
C ALA A 53 -4.51 -8.90 2.35
N PRO A 54 -4.77 -10.09 1.82
CA PRO A 54 -6.01 -10.77 2.15
C PRO A 54 -6.17 -10.96 3.66
N GLN A 55 -7.40 -10.88 4.12
CA GLN A 55 -7.68 -10.97 5.54
C GLN A 55 -7.20 -12.26 6.17
N SER A 56 -7.25 -13.33 5.41
CA SER A 56 -6.83 -14.61 5.96
C SER A 56 -5.38 -14.60 6.39
N GLU A 57 -4.58 -13.70 5.84
CA GLU A 57 -3.18 -13.64 6.20
C GLU A 57 -2.94 -13.12 7.59
N SER A 58 -3.85 -12.31 8.10
CA SER A 58 -3.70 -11.75 9.42
C SER A 58 -4.76 -12.27 10.36
N GLY A 59 -5.42 -13.35 9.99
CA GLY A 59 -6.63 -13.80 10.65
C GLY A 59 -6.50 -14.02 12.12
N GLU A 60 -5.43 -14.64 12.53
CA GLU A 60 -5.32 -14.99 13.94
C GLU A 60 -5.26 -13.79 14.83
N ARG A 61 -4.49 -12.81 14.44
CA ARG A 61 -4.36 -11.64 15.27
C ARG A 61 -5.47 -10.67 15.05
N GLY A 62 -5.88 -10.51 13.79
CA GLY A 62 -6.93 -9.59 13.46
C GLY A 62 -6.62 -8.16 13.80
N VAL A 63 -5.39 -7.85 14.13
CA VAL A 63 -5.06 -6.53 14.66
C VAL A 63 -4.13 -5.76 13.76
N GLU A 64 -3.37 -6.43 12.92
CA GLU A 64 -2.35 -5.76 12.14
C GLU A 64 -2.79 -5.60 10.72
N ARG A 65 -2.37 -4.49 10.12
CA ARG A 65 -2.56 -4.28 8.71
C ARG A 65 -1.32 -4.75 7.99
N LEU A 66 -1.53 -5.55 6.96
CA LEU A 66 -0.45 -6.04 6.13
C LEU A 66 -0.73 -5.66 4.69
N TRP A 67 0.31 -5.44 3.93
CA TRP A 67 0.21 -5.05 2.53
C TRP A 67 0.95 -6.02 1.65
N LEU A 68 0.51 -6.08 0.39
CA LEU A 68 1.21 -6.81 -0.65
C LEU A 68 1.40 -5.91 -1.84
N ARG A 69 2.50 -6.13 -2.55
CA ARG A 69 2.71 -5.46 -3.82
C ARG A 69 1.63 -5.92 -4.79
N ALA A 70 1.04 -4.99 -5.52
CA ALA A 70 -0.11 -5.27 -6.36
C ALA A 70 0.30 -5.74 -7.77
N HIS A 71 1.58 -5.98 -7.98
CA HIS A 71 2.12 -6.40 -9.27
C HIS A 71 3.28 -7.36 -9.02
N SER A 72 3.57 -8.18 -10.03
CA SER A 72 4.58 -9.23 -9.84
C SER A 72 5.99 -8.70 -9.93
N ASP A 73 6.24 -7.68 -10.75
CA ASP A 73 7.56 -7.10 -10.82
C ASP A 73 7.83 -6.27 -9.60
N GLU A 74 9.08 -6.14 -9.21
CA GLU A 74 9.41 -5.34 -8.04
C GLU A 74 9.04 -3.88 -8.26
N TRP A 75 9.32 -3.35 -9.44
CA TRP A 75 8.99 -1.98 -9.79
C TRP A 75 8.34 -1.96 -11.15
N VAL A 76 7.40 -1.03 -11.32
CA VAL A 76 6.69 -0.86 -12.58
C VAL A 76 6.71 0.61 -12.95
N ALA A 77 6.25 0.94 -14.15
CA ALA A 77 6.12 2.32 -14.55
C ALA A 77 5.04 3.01 -13.72
N PRO A 78 5.22 4.28 -13.37
CA PRO A 78 4.19 4.99 -12.61
C PRO A 78 2.82 4.94 -13.27
N GLU A 79 2.76 5.00 -14.59
CA GLU A 79 1.50 4.94 -15.32
C GLU A 79 0.76 3.64 -15.06
N GLU A 80 1.51 2.56 -14.88
CA GLU A 80 0.89 1.28 -14.61
C GLU A 80 0.22 1.27 -13.25
N THR A 81 0.85 1.90 -12.25
CA THR A 81 0.21 2.01 -10.94
C THR A 81 -1.06 2.85 -11.04
N GLU A 82 -1.06 3.90 -11.86
CA GLU A 82 -2.24 4.74 -11.99
C GLU A 82 -3.39 3.99 -12.63
N ARG A 83 -3.12 3.18 -13.63
CA ARG A 83 -4.17 2.36 -14.24
C ARG A 83 -4.77 1.40 -13.22
N ARG A 84 -3.95 0.81 -12.38
CA ARG A 84 -4.46 -0.08 -11.35
C ARG A 84 -5.30 0.68 -10.34
N VAL A 85 -4.89 1.88 -9.94
CA VAL A 85 -5.65 2.68 -9.00
C VAL A 85 -7.04 3.00 -9.56
N VAL A 86 -7.10 3.36 -10.84
CA VAL A 86 -8.40 3.66 -11.45
C VAL A 86 -9.34 2.46 -11.35
N ARG A 87 -8.82 1.27 -11.62
CA ARG A 87 -9.64 0.06 -11.53
C ARG A 87 -10.08 -0.21 -10.10
N GLU A 88 -9.17 -0.01 -9.14
CA GLU A 88 -9.51 -0.28 -7.75
C GLU A 88 -10.55 0.70 -7.22
N VAL A 89 -10.47 1.97 -7.60
CA VAL A 89 -11.46 2.94 -7.18
C VAL A 89 -12.83 2.61 -7.77
N ALA A 90 -12.86 2.12 -9.00
CA ALA A 90 -14.12 1.72 -9.61
C ALA A 90 -14.76 0.56 -8.86
N PHE A 91 -13.95 -0.30 -8.27
CA PHE A 91 -14.43 -1.44 -7.50
C PHE A 91 -14.80 -1.05 -6.07
N ASP A 92 -14.04 -0.14 -5.47
CA ASP A 92 -14.19 0.21 -4.06
C ASP A 92 -13.98 1.71 -3.92
N SER A 93 -15.08 2.44 -3.91
CA SER A 93 -15.00 3.90 -3.82
C SER A 93 -14.63 4.39 -2.42
N ASP A 94 -14.53 3.50 -1.44
CA ASP A 94 -14.20 3.86 -0.07
C ASP A 94 -12.72 3.74 0.24
N LEU A 95 -11.89 3.48 -0.73
CA LEU A 95 -10.48 3.29 -0.47
C LEU A 95 -9.74 4.61 -0.30
N TRP A 96 -8.66 4.53 0.45
CA TRP A 96 -7.69 5.62 0.63
C TRP A 96 -6.52 5.41 -0.31
N LEU A 97 -5.92 6.50 -0.77
CA LEU A 97 -4.69 6.41 -1.55
C LEU A 97 -3.70 7.46 -1.05
N VAL A 98 -2.53 7.00 -0.65
CA VAL A 98 -1.42 7.86 -0.25
C VAL A 98 -0.29 7.64 -1.25
N GLU A 99 0.37 8.70 -1.67
CA GLU A 99 1.54 8.58 -2.53
C GLU A 99 2.77 9.05 -1.78
N VAL A 100 3.79 8.21 -1.78
CA VAL A 100 5.09 8.50 -1.18
C VAL A 100 6.08 8.74 -2.30
N GLU A 101 6.91 9.77 -2.17
CA GLU A 101 8.01 10.02 -3.09
C GLU A 101 9.31 9.78 -2.34
N ASP A 102 10.05 8.77 -2.77
CA ASP A 102 11.28 8.40 -2.08
C ASP A 102 12.21 7.72 -3.08
N ARG A 103 13.37 8.32 -3.31
CA ARG A 103 14.30 7.79 -4.32
C ARG A 103 14.80 6.41 -3.96
N ASP A 104 14.83 6.08 -2.67
CA ASP A 104 15.26 4.75 -2.23
C ASP A 104 14.14 3.73 -2.25
N GLY A 105 12.92 4.15 -2.53
CA GLY A 105 11.81 3.22 -2.66
C GLY A 105 11.31 2.65 -1.34
N ARG A 106 11.52 3.37 -0.23
CA ARG A 106 11.08 2.88 1.08
C ARG A 106 9.57 3.06 1.21
N CYS A 107 8.92 2.14 1.87
CA CYS A 107 7.47 2.21 2.01
C CYS A 107 6.98 2.26 3.46
N TRP A 108 7.79 1.86 4.43
CA TRP A 108 7.42 1.86 5.85
C TRP A 108 6.10 1.13 6.10
N LEU A 109 5.92 -0.02 5.44
CA LEU A 109 4.72 -0.85 5.59
C LEU A 109 5.10 -2.21 6.11
N ASP A 110 4.19 -2.83 6.83
CA ASP A 110 4.34 -4.23 7.22
C ASP A 110 3.87 -5.07 6.06
N LEU A 111 4.80 -5.71 5.37
CA LEU A 111 4.47 -6.47 4.18
C LEU A 111 4.17 -7.91 4.55
N ALA A 112 3.08 -8.44 4.00
CA ALA A 112 2.79 -9.84 4.15
C ALA A 112 3.80 -10.62 3.35
N GLU A 113 4.23 -11.75 3.89
CA GLU A 113 5.11 -12.62 3.12
C GLU A 113 4.33 -13.18 1.97
N SER A 114 4.83 -12.97 0.78
CA SER A 114 4.22 -13.65 -0.34
C SER A 114 4.47 -15.12 -0.17
N LEU A 115 3.50 -15.92 -0.59
CA LEU A 115 3.70 -17.35 -0.58
C LEU A 115 4.92 -17.67 -1.41
N PRO A 116 5.77 -18.57 -0.94
CA PRO A 116 6.90 -18.95 -1.77
C PRO A 116 6.36 -19.55 -3.06
N PRO A 117 7.08 -19.36 -4.15
CA PRO A 117 6.66 -19.99 -5.39
C PRO A 117 6.50 -21.48 -5.14
N SER A 118 5.50 -22.06 -5.76
CA SER A 118 5.29 -23.49 -5.59
C SER A 118 6.59 -24.20 -5.79
N PRO A 119 6.91 -25.03 -4.84
CA PRO A 119 8.12 -25.77 -5.00
C PRO A 119 8.04 -26.48 -6.29
N ARG A 120 8.32 -26.26 -7.10
CA ARG A 120 8.13 -26.56 -8.19
C ARG A 120 8.89 -27.40 -8.53
N ARG A 121 8.65 -27.44 -8.29
CA ARG A 121 8.95 -27.78 -8.38
C ARG A 121 9.56 -28.16 -8.72
N VAL A 122 9.75 -28.48 -8.71
CA VAL A 122 10.30 -28.75 -9.03
C VAL A 122 10.44 -29.21 -9.70
#